data_7c06530a025234e2249a7252747cd6f7
#
_entry.id   7c06530a025234e2249a7252747cd6f7
#
_cell.length_a   1.000
_cell.length_b   1.000
_cell.length_c   1.000
_cell.angle_alpha   90.00
_cell.angle_beta   90.00
_cell.angle_gamma   90.00
#
_symmetry.space_group_name_H-M   'P 1'
#
loop_
_entity.id
_entity.type
_entity.pdbx_description
1 polymer ?
#
loop_
_entity_poly.entity_id
_entity_poly.type
_entity_poly.pdbx_seq_one_letter_code
_entity_poly.pdbx_strand_id
1 'polypeptide(L)'
;MVQLLLPIIYISFISLGLPDSLLGSAWPSMYPVLGVPVSYAGLISMIISFGTIVSSLNSDRLTRALGTGKVTVLSVAMTAAALFGFSVSTQFWMLCLWAVPYGLGAGSVDAALNNYVALHYKSRHMSWLHCMWGIGTMISPMVMGRVLAGGGPWTSGYRYIALFQILLSAVLFFSLPLWQGRTAGTEAEAASTQALSLGQVFRLPGAREVMLCFFCYCALETTAGLWASSYLTLTKGVAAGTAASFASLFYIGITAGRAACGFLTLKFNDTQMIRMGQCILAAGVLALLLPGPQILALSGLVLVGLGCAPIYPSIIHSTPEHFGADRSQAVIGIQMASAYLGNLAMPPLFGLLANNITPALFPFYLLALLVLMVFMHEQLVRKTSRC
;
A
#
# COMPACT_ATOMS: atom_id res chain seq x y z
N MET A 1 -29.58 -5.04 -11.63
CA MET A 1 -28.73 -5.74 -10.66
C MET A 1 -27.24 -5.58 -10.94
N VAL A 2 -26.77 -5.60 -12.19
CA VAL A 2 -25.35 -5.48 -12.56
C VAL A 2 -24.72 -4.12 -12.18
N GLN A 3 -25.50 -3.05 -12.11
CA GLN A 3 -25.01 -1.70 -11.79
C GLN A 3 -24.66 -1.51 -10.30
N LEU A 4 -25.14 -2.39 -9.40
CA LEU A 4 -24.87 -2.29 -7.96
C LEU A 4 -23.56 -2.97 -7.54
N LEU A 5 -22.99 -3.89 -8.34
CA LEU A 5 -21.80 -4.63 -7.96
C LEU A 5 -20.55 -3.73 -7.98
N LEU A 6 -20.41 -2.83 -8.95
CA LEU A 6 -19.26 -1.93 -9.04
C LEU A 6 -19.13 -0.98 -7.83
N PRO A 7 -20.20 -0.30 -7.37
CA PRO A 7 -20.17 0.44 -6.10
C PRO A 7 -19.75 -0.41 -4.90
N ILE A 8 -20.21 -1.66 -4.80
CA ILE A 8 -19.81 -2.58 -3.73
C ILE A 8 -18.33 -2.88 -3.78
N ILE A 9 -17.78 -3.13 -4.97
CA ILE A 9 -16.34 -3.34 -5.18
C ILE A 9 -15.55 -2.09 -4.76
N TYR A 10 -16.01 -0.88 -5.12
CA TYR A 10 -15.36 0.36 -4.73
C TYR A 10 -15.37 0.59 -3.22
N ILE A 11 -16.49 0.34 -2.54
CA ILE A 11 -16.57 0.43 -1.07
C ILE A 11 -15.66 -0.61 -0.42
N SER A 12 -15.53 -1.81 -1.00
CA SER A 12 -14.59 -2.84 -0.53
C SER A 12 -13.13 -2.36 -0.61
N PHE A 13 -12.78 -1.58 -1.63
CA PHE A 13 -11.43 -0.99 -1.73
C PHE A 13 -11.20 0.17 -0.76
N ILE A 14 -12.22 0.98 -0.45
CA ILE A 14 -12.14 1.93 0.66
C ILE A 14 -11.83 1.18 1.95
N SER A 15 -12.55 0.07 2.19
CA SER A 15 -12.35 -0.74 3.39
C SER A 15 -10.96 -1.40 3.45
N LEU A 16 -10.38 -1.74 2.31
CA LEU A 16 -9.02 -2.26 2.24
C LEU A 16 -7.98 -1.19 2.65
N GLY A 17 -8.19 0.06 2.22
CA GLY A 17 -7.31 1.17 2.57
C GLY A 17 -7.40 1.62 4.03
N LEU A 18 -8.56 1.48 4.66
CA LEU A 18 -8.76 1.94 6.05
C LEU A 18 -7.75 1.33 7.04
N PRO A 19 -7.50 0.02 7.07
CA PRO A 19 -6.53 -0.57 8.00
C PRO A 19 -5.08 -0.21 7.70
N ASP A 20 -4.72 -0.02 6.43
CA ASP A 20 -3.32 0.11 5.99
C ASP A 20 -2.57 1.29 6.62
N SER A 21 -3.26 2.39 6.87
CA SER A 21 -2.68 3.61 7.45
C SER A 21 -2.86 3.74 8.97
N LEU A 22 -3.62 2.83 9.58
CA LEU A 22 -4.04 2.96 10.98
C LEU A 22 -2.90 2.69 11.96
N LEU A 23 -2.08 1.65 11.71
CA LEU A 23 -0.96 1.30 12.57
C LEU A 23 0.05 2.46 12.69
N GLY A 24 0.48 3.01 11.57
CA GLY A 24 1.44 4.10 11.54
C GLY A 24 0.94 5.37 12.25
N SER A 25 -0.34 5.71 12.06
CA SER A 25 -0.93 6.89 12.69
C SER A 25 -1.13 6.74 14.20
N ALA A 26 -1.46 5.54 14.67
CA ALA A 26 -1.71 5.26 16.09
C ALA A 26 -0.43 4.98 16.89
N TRP A 27 0.65 4.53 16.25
CA TRP A 27 1.83 3.99 16.92
C TRP A 27 2.48 4.91 17.95
N PRO A 28 2.62 6.23 17.73
CA PRO A 28 3.16 7.13 18.76
C PRO A 28 2.41 7.10 20.10
N SER A 29 1.11 6.77 20.08
CA SER A 29 0.29 6.63 21.30
C SER A 29 0.24 5.18 21.80
N MET A 30 0.58 4.19 20.97
CA MET A 30 0.51 2.77 21.30
C MET A 30 1.75 2.29 22.05
N TYR A 31 2.96 2.54 21.49
CA TYR A 31 4.19 1.95 22.00
C TYR A 31 4.49 2.30 23.47
N PRO A 32 4.25 3.54 23.97
CA PRO A 32 4.49 3.86 25.38
C PRO A 32 3.53 3.14 26.31
N VAL A 33 2.24 3.02 25.90
CA VAL A 33 1.21 2.32 26.70
C VAL A 33 1.48 0.82 26.78
N LEU A 34 2.00 0.24 25.69
CA LEU A 34 2.34 -1.18 25.61
C LEU A 34 3.71 -1.51 26.24
N GLY A 35 4.50 -0.50 26.61
CA GLY A 35 5.83 -0.67 27.21
C GLY A 35 6.85 -1.31 26.28
N VAL A 36 6.75 -1.05 24.97
CA VAL A 36 7.62 -1.66 23.95
C VAL A 36 8.47 -0.61 23.21
N PRO A 37 9.60 -1.00 22.61
CA PRO A 37 10.39 -0.10 21.75
C PRO A 37 9.59 0.42 20.55
N VAL A 38 9.92 1.61 20.09
CA VAL A 38 9.28 2.23 18.92
C VAL A 38 9.42 1.35 17.65
N SER A 39 10.51 0.58 17.52
CA SER A 39 10.78 -0.33 16.40
C SER A 39 9.75 -1.45 16.22
N TYR A 40 8.96 -1.76 17.25
CA TYR A 40 8.01 -2.88 17.23
C TYR A 40 6.81 -2.66 16.29
N ALA A 41 6.54 -1.43 15.83
CA ALA A 41 5.63 -1.20 14.70
C ALA A 41 6.07 -1.96 13.44
N GLY A 42 7.38 -1.98 13.20
CA GLY A 42 7.97 -2.72 12.09
C GLY A 42 7.72 -4.23 12.17
N LEU A 43 7.74 -4.81 13.38
CA LEU A 43 7.44 -6.24 13.57
C LEU A 43 5.98 -6.56 13.24
N ILE A 44 5.03 -5.74 13.69
CA ILE A 44 3.61 -5.91 13.33
C ILE A 44 3.43 -5.78 11.80
N SER A 45 4.01 -4.74 11.20
CA SER A 45 3.97 -4.51 9.75
C SER A 45 4.56 -5.69 8.97
N MET A 46 5.65 -6.28 9.45
CA MET A 46 6.27 -7.47 8.85
C MET A 46 5.35 -8.69 8.90
N ILE A 47 4.67 -8.94 10.03
CA ILE A 47 3.72 -10.04 10.16
C ILE A 47 2.55 -9.86 9.19
N ILE A 48 2.01 -8.64 9.10
CA ILE A 48 0.92 -8.30 8.18
C ILE A 48 1.38 -8.52 6.73
N SER A 49 2.53 -7.95 6.34
CA SER A 49 3.07 -8.08 4.97
C SER A 49 3.34 -9.52 4.58
N PHE A 50 3.89 -10.32 5.49
CA PHE A 50 4.11 -11.75 5.25
C PHE A 50 2.78 -12.49 5.03
N GLY A 51 1.78 -12.24 5.86
CA GLY A 51 0.43 -12.79 5.70
C GLY A 51 -0.20 -12.37 4.36
N THR A 52 -0.03 -11.11 3.96
CA THR A 52 -0.50 -10.56 2.67
C THR A 52 0.14 -11.30 1.49
N ILE A 53 1.46 -11.54 1.52
CA ILE A 53 2.17 -12.29 0.48
C ILE A 53 1.62 -13.72 0.38
N VAL A 54 1.52 -14.43 1.50
CA VAL A 54 1.02 -15.81 1.54
C VAL A 54 -0.40 -15.89 1.00
N SER A 55 -1.25 -14.97 1.39
CA SER A 55 -2.65 -14.90 0.98
C SER A 55 -2.80 -14.56 -0.49
N SER A 56 -2.06 -13.58 -1.00
CA SER A 56 -2.08 -13.20 -2.41
C SER A 56 -1.63 -14.34 -3.33
N LEU A 57 -0.57 -15.07 -2.94
CA LEU A 57 -0.10 -16.25 -3.69
C LEU A 57 -1.13 -17.38 -3.76
N ASN A 58 -2.00 -17.49 -2.76
CA ASN A 58 -3.08 -18.49 -2.73
C ASN A 58 -4.42 -17.96 -3.26
N SER A 59 -4.51 -16.68 -3.62
CA SER A 59 -5.76 -16.02 -4.02
C SER A 59 -6.42 -16.68 -5.21
N ASP A 60 -5.66 -17.12 -6.23
CA ASP A 60 -6.18 -17.83 -7.40
C ASP A 60 -6.87 -19.14 -7.00
N ARG A 61 -6.24 -19.95 -6.16
CA ARG A 61 -6.81 -21.19 -5.66
C ARG A 61 -8.10 -20.96 -4.87
N LEU A 62 -8.07 -19.94 -3.99
CA LEU A 62 -9.23 -19.57 -3.18
C LEU A 62 -10.38 -19.04 -4.05
N THR A 63 -10.08 -18.22 -5.05
CA THR A 63 -11.07 -17.66 -5.95
C THR A 63 -11.71 -18.73 -6.83
N ARG A 64 -10.95 -19.70 -7.33
CA ARG A 64 -11.49 -20.85 -8.08
C ARG A 64 -12.36 -21.74 -7.20
N ALA A 65 -12.00 -21.96 -5.94
CA ALA A 65 -12.74 -22.84 -5.03
C ALA A 65 -14.01 -22.20 -4.48
N LEU A 66 -13.96 -20.91 -4.12
CA LEU A 66 -15.03 -20.22 -3.39
C LEU A 66 -15.79 -19.18 -4.23
N GLY A 67 -15.18 -18.69 -5.31
CA GLY A 67 -15.62 -17.53 -6.09
C GLY A 67 -15.21 -16.19 -5.47
N THR A 68 -15.02 -15.16 -6.30
CA THR A 68 -14.54 -13.82 -5.89
C THR A 68 -15.37 -13.20 -4.76
N GLY A 69 -16.71 -13.31 -4.82
CA GLY A 69 -17.59 -12.75 -3.80
C GLY A 69 -17.37 -13.33 -2.41
N LYS A 70 -17.26 -14.66 -2.27
CA LYS A 70 -17.04 -15.31 -0.98
C LYS A 70 -15.63 -15.02 -0.44
N VAL A 71 -14.62 -14.98 -1.32
CA VAL A 71 -13.25 -14.60 -0.94
C VAL A 71 -13.26 -13.18 -0.39
N THR A 72 -13.94 -12.24 -1.05
CA THR A 72 -14.06 -10.85 -0.57
C THR A 72 -14.73 -10.76 0.80
N VAL A 73 -15.87 -11.45 1.00
CA VAL A 73 -16.56 -11.49 2.31
C VAL A 73 -15.66 -12.03 3.41
N LEU A 74 -15.04 -13.19 3.18
CA LEU A 74 -14.17 -13.84 4.17
C LEU A 74 -12.96 -12.95 4.52
N SER A 75 -12.34 -12.36 3.52
CA SER A 75 -11.18 -11.48 3.69
C SER A 75 -11.52 -10.23 4.49
N VAL A 76 -12.61 -9.54 4.16
CA VAL A 76 -13.05 -8.35 4.90
C VAL A 76 -13.48 -8.72 6.33
N ALA A 77 -14.12 -9.89 6.52
CA ALA A 77 -14.44 -10.38 7.87
C ALA A 77 -13.19 -10.67 8.71
N MET A 78 -12.15 -11.25 8.11
CA MET A 78 -10.86 -11.49 8.79
C MET A 78 -10.18 -10.18 9.18
N THR A 79 -10.13 -9.19 8.31
CA THR A 79 -9.57 -7.86 8.64
C THR A 79 -10.42 -7.15 9.69
N ALA A 80 -11.75 -7.24 9.64
CA ALA A 80 -12.64 -6.70 10.66
C ALA A 80 -12.40 -7.32 12.04
N ALA A 81 -12.30 -8.66 12.11
CA ALA A 81 -11.98 -9.38 13.35
C ALA A 81 -10.60 -8.99 13.88
N ALA A 82 -9.60 -8.84 13.03
CA ALA A 82 -8.26 -8.41 13.40
C ALA A 82 -8.26 -7.00 14.00
N LEU A 83 -8.92 -6.04 13.36
CA LEU A 83 -9.02 -4.66 13.87
C LEU A 83 -9.79 -4.59 15.20
N PHE A 84 -10.85 -5.39 15.32
CA PHE A 84 -11.55 -5.52 16.60
C PHE A 84 -10.63 -6.10 17.67
N GLY A 85 -9.86 -7.16 17.32
CA GLY A 85 -8.84 -7.72 18.20
C GLY A 85 -7.79 -6.70 18.62
N PHE A 86 -7.30 -5.85 17.70
CA PHE A 86 -6.41 -4.73 18.05
C PHE A 86 -7.07 -3.79 19.07
N SER A 87 -8.36 -3.48 18.89
CA SER A 87 -9.11 -2.55 19.78
C SER A 87 -9.29 -3.06 21.21
N VAL A 88 -9.15 -4.35 21.46
CA VAL A 88 -9.26 -4.96 22.80
C VAL A 88 -7.92 -5.47 23.33
N SER A 89 -6.84 -5.31 22.56
CA SER A 89 -5.50 -5.74 22.94
C SER A 89 -4.91 -4.83 24.02
N THR A 90 -4.38 -5.45 25.06
CA THR A 90 -3.72 -4.77 26.19
C THR A 90 -2.22 -5.03 26.22
N GLN A 91 -1.74 -6.01 25.44
CA GLN A 91 -0.34 -6.42 25.40
C GLN A 91 0.13 -6.54 23.94
N PHE A 92 1.41 -6.33 23.71
CA PHE A 92 2.00 -6.34 22.36
C PHE A 92 1.85 -7.66 21.61
N TRP A 93 2.03 -8.81 22.30
CA TRP A 93 1.89 -10.12 21.66
C TRP A 93 0.47 -10.38 21.11
N MET A 94 -0.57 -9.78 21.72
CA MET A 94 -1.93 -9.87 21.19
C MET A 94 -2.06 -9.18 19.84
N LEU A 95 -1.38 -8.03 19.65
CA LEU A 95 -1.33 -7.35 18.37
C LEU A 95 -0.64 -8.21 17.30
N CYS A 96 0.48 -8.87 17.67
CA CYS A 96 1.16 -9.79 16.76
C CYS A 96 0.25 -10.97 16.35
N LEU A 97 -0.53 -11.51 17.27
CA LEU A 97 -1.49 -12.57 16.98
C LEU A 97 -2.57 -12.10 16.00
N TRP A 98 -3.16 -10.94 16.26
CA TRP A 98 -4.19 -10.36 15.37
C TRP A 98 -3.64 -9.84 14.04
N ALA A 99 -2.35 -9.53 13.94
CA ALA A 99 -1.69 -9.16 12.69
C ALA A 99 -1.71 -10.30 11.64
N VAL A 100 -1.77 -11.57 12.08
CA VAL A 100 -1.84 -12.73 11.17
C VAL A 100 -3.15 -12.76 10.37
N PRO A 101 -4.34 -12.82 10.99
CA PRO A 101 -5.59 -12.78 10.23
C PRO A 101 -5.77 -11.46 9.46
N TYR A 102 -5.20 -10.35 9.92
CA TYR A 102 -5.19 -9.10 9.18
C TYR A 102 -4.47 -9.27 7.83
N GLY A 103 -3.22 -9.71 7.83
CA GLY A 103 -2.44 -9.89 6.61
C GLY A 103 -3.06 -10.90 5.65
N LEU A 104 -3.53 -12.05 6.17
CA LEU A 104 -4.20 -13.07 5.37
C LEU A 104 -5.49 -12.53 4.72
N GLY A 105 -6.27 -11.73 5.41
CA GLY A 105 -7.46 -11.08 4.86
C GLY A 105 -7.11 -10.06 3.79
N ALA A 106 -6.15 -9.16 4.04
CA ALA A 106 -5.81 -8.07 3.13
C ALA A 106 -5.34 -8.58 1.74
N GLY A 107 -4.45 -9.58 1.70
CA GLY A 107 -3.86 -10.03 0.44
C GLY A 107 -4.85 -10.72 -0.51
N SER A 108 -5.74 -11.55 0.01
CA SER A 108 -6.70 -12.28 -0.85
C SER A 108 -7.74 -11.36 -1.48
N VAL A 109 -8.25 -10.36 -0.74
CA VAL A 109 -9.26 -9.44 -1.28
C VAL A 109 -8.66 -8.52 -2.33
N ASP A 110 -7.45 -8.03 -2.11
CA ASP A 110 -6.75 -7.17 -3.07
C ASP A 110 -6.55 -7.91 -4.41
N ALA A 111 -5.95 -9.08 -4.38
CA ALA A 111 -5.71 -9.88 -5.58
C ALA A 111 -7.01 -10.29 -6.29
N ALA A 112 -8.04 -10.73 -5.55
CA ALA A 112 -9.30 -11.21 -6.13
C ALA A 112 -10.10 -10.08 -6.79
N LEU A 113 -10.19 -8.90 -6.16
CA LEU A 113 -10.95 -7.78 -6.71
C LEU A 113 -10.22 -7.10 -7.88
N ASN A 114 -8.89 -6.96 -7.80
CA ASN A 114 -8.10 -6.47 -8.94
C ASN A 114 -8.28 -7.35 -10.17
N ASN A 115 -8.19 -8.67 -10.01
CA ASN A 115 -8.42 -9.62 -11.11
C ASN A 115 -9.84 -9.54 -11.64
N TYR A 116 -10.85 -9.49 -10.76
CA TYR A 116 -12.24 -9.38 -11.16
C TYR A 116 -12.51 -8.10 -11.97
N VAL A 117 -12.00 -6.95 -11.54
CA VAL A 117 -12.17 -5.68 -12.25
C VAL A 117 -11.41 -5.71 -13.59
N ALA A 118 -10.21 -6.27 -13.65
CA ALA A 118 -9.44 -6.40 -14.89
C ALA A 118 -10.18 -7.23 -15.95
N LEU A 119 -10.87 -8.30 -15.55
CA LEU A 119 -11.58 -9.20 -16.46
C LEU A 119 -12.97 -8.67 -16.90
N HIS A 120 -13.65 -7.88 -16.06
CA HIS A 120 -15.07 -7.55 -16.28
C HIS A 120 -15.34 -6.06 -16.53
N TYR A 121 -14.35 -5.17 -16.33
CA TYR A 121 -14.53 -3.72 -16.42
C TYR A 121 -13.44 -3.06 -17.26
N LYS A 122 -13.69 -1.82 -17.72
CA LYS A 122 -12.72 -1.03 -18.49
C LYS A 122 -11.59 -0.53 -17.58
N SER A 123 -10.40 -0.30 -18.14
CA SER A 123 -9.20 0.19 -17.45
C SER A 123 -9.43 1.40 -16.53
N ARG A 124 -10.33 2.33 -16.90
CA ARG A 124 -10.71 3.47 -16.04
C ARG A 124 -11.24 3.05 -14.66
N HIS A 125 -11.93 1.90 -14.58
CA HIS A 125 -12.48 1.42 -13.31
C HIS A 125 -11.39 0.86 -12.40
N MET A 126 -10.30 0.37 -12.97
CA MET A 126 -9.10 0.00 -12.21
C MET A 126 -8.46 1.23 -11.53
N SER A 127 -8.33 2.34 -12.26
CA SER A 127 -7.81 3.60 -11.70
C SER A 127 -8.70 4.12 -10.57
N TRP A 128 -10.03 4.09 -10.76
CA TRP A 128 -11.00 4.47 -9.73
C TRP A 128 -10.95 3.55 -8.51
N LEU A 129 -10.72 2.25 -8.71
CA LEU A 129 -10.56 1.28 -7.64
C LEU A 129 -9.41 1.68 -6.69
N HIS A 130 -8.25 2.00 -7.26
CA HIS A 130 -7.09 2.45 -6.47
C HIS A 130 -7.27 3.84 -5.86
N CYS A 131 -8.06 4.72 -6.47
CA CYS A 131 -8.49 5.97 -5.83
C CYS A 131 -9.34 5.71 -4.57
N MET A 132 -10.23 4.72 -4.61
CA MET A 132 -11.05 4.34 -3.45
C MET A 132 -10.19 3.81 -2.30
N TRP A 133 -9.18 2.99 -2.60
CA TRP A 133 -8.17 2.60 -1.60
C TRP A 133 -7.50 3.84 -0.96
N GLY A 134 -7.08 4.79 -1.78
CA GLY A 134 -6.48 6.04 -1.30
C GLY A 134 -7.41 6.86 -0.39
N ILE A 135 -8.72 6.87 -0.66
CA ILE A 135 -9.70 7.50 0.22
C ILE A 135 -9.73 6.79 1.59
N GLY A 136 -9.70 5.45 1.60
CA GLY A 136 -9.64 4.67 2.84
C GLY A 136 -8.40 4.99 3.68
N THR A 137 -7.23 4.99 3.05
CA THR A 137 -5.95 5.29 3.74
C THR A 137 -5.87 6.71 4.27
N MET A 138 -6.59 7.66 3.67
CA MET A 138 -6.68 9.04 4.13
C MET A 138 -7.60 9.20 5.35
N ILE A 139 -8.73 8.47 5.39
CA ILE A 139 -9.74 8.60 6.43
C ILE A 139 -9.23 8.10 7.79
N SER A 140 -8.55 6.97 7.85
CA SER A 140 -8.18 6.34 9.11
C SER A 140 -7.26 7.18 10.01
N PRO A 141 -6.20 7.83 9.51
CA PRO A 141 -5.38 8.72 10.33
C PRO A 141 -6.17 9.93 10.86
N MET A 142 -7.14 10.42 10.07
CA MET A 142 -8.01 11.52 10.51
C MET A 142 -8.95 11.08 11.65
N VAL A 143 -9.52 9.88 11.58
CA VAL A 143 -10.34 9.30 12.65
C VAL A 143 -9.50 9.09 13.89
N MET A 144 -8.34 8.45 13.76
CA MET A 144 -7.40 8.23 14.86
C MET A 144 -6.96 9.55 15.51
N GLY A 145 -6.58 10.52 14.68
CA GLY A 145 -6.16 11.84 15.16
C GLY A 145 -7.23 12.57 15.95
N ARG A 146 -8.51 12.52 15.53
CA ARG A 146 -9.63 13.10 16.27
C ARG A 146 -9.86 12.40 17.62
N VAL A 147 -9.77 11.07 17.65
CA VAL A 147 -9.90 10.29 18.90
C VAL A 147 -8.80 10.69 19.87
N LEU A 148 -7.55 10.71 19.43
CA LEU A 148 -6.40 11.03 20.29
C LEU A 148 -6.39 12.50 20.73
N ALA A 149 -6.75 13.43 19.85
CA ALA A 149 -6.86 14.86 20.20
C ALA A 149 -8.00 15.13 21.19
N GLY A 150 -9.06 14.32 21.17
CA GLY A 150 -10.15 14.35 22.17
C GLY A 150 -9.83 13.65 23.49
N GLY A 151 -8.57 13.18 23.70
CA GLY A 151 -8.15 12.46 24.92
C GLY A 151 -8.60 10.99 24.97
N GLY A 152 -9.18 10.47 23.88
CA GLY A 152 -9.58 9.06 23.78
C GLY A 152 -8.38 8.12 23.59
N PRO A 153 -8.49 6.85 24.02
CA PRO A 153 -7.43 5.87 23.80
C PRO A 153 -7.36 5.44 22.32
N TRP A 154 -6.15 5.06 21.85
CA TRP A 154 -5.93 4.55 20.49
C TRP A 154 -6.83 3.35 20.14
N THR A 155 -7.19 2.54 21.13
CA THR A 155 -8.12 1.41 20.99
C THR A 155 -9.49 1.84 20.46
N SER A 156 -9.98 3.04 20.79
CA SER A 156 -11.25 3.57 20.28
C SER A 156 -11.18 3.86 18.78
N GLY A 157 -10.04 4.37 18.28
CA GLY A 157 -9.84 4.57 16.85
C GLY A 157 -9.91 3.25 16.07
N TYR A 158 -9.23 2.21 16.54
CA TYR A 158 -9.35 0.86 15.98
C TYR A 158 -10.77 0.32 16.05
N ARG A 159 -11.49 0.55 17.16
CA ARG A 159 -12.87 0.09 17.33
C ARG A 159 -13.82 0.72 16.33
N TYR A 160 -13.71 2.01 16.06
CA TYR A 160 -14.56 2.68 15.07
C TYR A 160 -14.34 2.12 13.65
N ILE A 161 -13.10 1.91 13.25
CA ILE A 161 -12.79 1.32 11.95
C ILE A 161 -13.22 -0.16 11.91
N ALA A 162 -13.05 -0.92 12.98
CA ALA A 162 -13.52 -2.30 13.08
C ALA A 162 -15.05 -2.42 12.92
N LEU A 163 -15.81 -1.54 13.58
CA LEU A 163 -17.28 -1.50 13.44
C LEU A 163 -17.71 -1.21 12.02
N PHE A 164 -17.04 -0.27 11.34
CA PHE A 164 -17.28 -0.01 9.93
C PHE A 164 -17.01 -1.25 9.06
N GLN A 165 -15.88 -1.95 9.30
CA GLN A 165 -15.52 -3.17 8.58
C GLN A 165 -16.51 -4.31 8.84
N ILE A 166 -17.01 -4.46 10.07
CA ILE A 166 -18.04 -5.46 10.42
C ILE A 166 -19.33 -5.18 9.65
N LEU A 167 -19.76 -3.90 9.63
CA LEU A 167 -20.94 -3.49 8.88
C LEU A 167 -20.78 -3.78 7.37
N LEU A 168 -19.61 -3.46 6.83
CA LEU A 168 -19.30 -3.74 5.42
C LEU A 168 -19.27 -5.25 5.15
N SER A 169 -18.69 -6.07 6.03
CA SER A 169 -18.73 -7.53 5.92
C SER A 169 -20.17 -8.05 5.83
N ALA A 170 -21.10 -7.50 6.62
CA ALA A 170 -22.50 -7.83 6.55
C ALA A 170 -23.10 -7.44 5.19
N VAL A 171 -22.84 -6.22 4.70
CA VAL A 171 -23.29 -5.76 3.37
C VAL A 171 -22.77 -6.68 2.26
N LEU A 172 -21.49 -7.03 2.32
CA LEU A 172 -20.86 -7.94 1.36
C LEU A 172 -21.49 -9.35 1.40
N PHE A 173 -21.76 -9.86 2.60
CA PHE A 173 -22.43 -11.14 2.77
C PHE A 173 -23.82 -11.15 2.10
N PHE A 174 -24.65 -10.13 2.32
CA PHE A 174 -25.94 -10.00 1.67
C PHE A 174 -25.85 -9.71 0.17
N SER A 175 -24.71 -9.23 -0.33
CA SER A 175 -24.47 -8.99 -1.75
C SER A 175 -24.04 -10.25 -2.54
N LEU A 176 -23.76 -11.38 -1.87
CA LEU A 176 -23.27 -12.61 -2.52
C LEU A 176 -24.09 -13.06 -3.73
N PRO A 177 -25.45 -12.96 -3.74
CA PRO A 177 -26.24 -13.32 -4.92
C PRO A 177 -25.92 -12.50 -6.18
N LEU A 178 -25.38 -11.28 -6.02
CA LEU A 178 -25.01 -10.41 -7.14
C LEU A 178 -23.76 -10.88 -7.90
N TRP A 179 -22.93 -11.71 -7.26
CA TRP A 179 -21.69 -12.23 -7.81
C TRP A 179 -21.86 -13.49 -8.66
N GLN A 180 -22.97 -14.23 -8.50
CA GLN A 180 -23.20 -15.54 -9.10
C GLN A 180 -23.42 -15.56 -10.62
N GLY A 181 -23.60 -14.40 -11.27
CA GLY A 181 -23.98 -14.32 -12.68
C GLY A 181 -22.81 -14.27 -13.69
N ARG A 182 -21.54 -14.25 -13.29
CA ARG A 182 -20.41 -13.95 -14.19
C ARG A 182 -19.23 -14.92 -14.16
N THR A 183 -19.25 -15.95 -13.37
CA THR A 183 -18.09 -16.86 -13.15
C THR A 183 -17.90 -17.95 -14.21
N ALA A 184 -18.72 -18.04 -15.24
CA ALA A 184 -18.76 -19.22 -16.12
C ALA A 184 -18.09 -19.09 -17.50
N GLY A 185 -17.44 -17.98 -17.85
CA GLY A 185 -17.11 -17.75 -19.27
C GLY A 185 -15.69 -17.39 -19.67
N THR A 186 -14.76 -17.06 -18.78
CA THR A 186 -13.51 -16.35 -19.20
C THR A 186 -12.19 -16.94 -18.67
N GLU A 187 -12.19 -18.05 -17.97
CA GLU A 187 -10.98 -18.61 -17.35
C GLU A 187 -10.12 -19.50 -18.27
N ALA A 188 -10.57 -19.81 -19.49
CA ALA A 188 -9.94 -20.78 -20.36
C ALA A 188 -8.85 -20.24 -21.31
N GLU A 189 -8.79 -18.93 -21.56
CA GLU A 189 -7.90 -18.37 -22.59
C GLU A 189 -6.55 -17.83 -22.09
N ALA A 190 -6.31 -17.76 -20.78
CA ALA A 190 -5.06 -17.22 -20.21
C ALA A 190 -3.90 -18.24 -20.09
N ALA A 191 -4.06 -19.45 -20.62
CA ALA A 191 -3.17 -20.59 -20.32
C ALA A 191 -2.04 -20.87 -21.32
N SER A 192 -1.69 -19.97 -22.26
CA SER A 192 -0.71 -20.26 -23.32
C SER A 192 0.49 -19.31 -23.39
N THR A 193 1.03 -18.83 -22.29
CA THR A 193 2.34 -18.16 -22.30
C THR A 193 3.36 -19.04 -21.58
N GLN A 194 4.48 -19.37 -22.25
CA GLN A 194 5.59 -20.10 -21.66
C GLN A 194 6.03 -19.41 -20.37
N ALA A 195 5.86 -20.09 -19.25
CA ALA A 195 6.31 -19.59 -17.95
C ALA A 195 7.85 -19.50 -17.95
N LEU A 196 8.37 -18.28 -18.07
CA LEU A 196 9.80 -18.03 -17.93
C LEU A 196 10.22 -18.38 -16.48
N SER A 197 11.32 -19.11 -16.34
CA SER A 197 11.89 -19.37 -15.03
C SER A 197 12.48 -18.08 -14.45
N LEU A 198 12.55 -17.98 -13.12
CA LEU A 198 13.18 -16.86 -12.40
C LEU A 198 14.56 -16.51 -12.97
N GLY A 199 15.39 -17.53 -13.24
CA GLY A 199 16.73 -17.33 -13.79
C GLY A 199 16.74 -16.77 -15.21
N GLN A 200 15.75 -17.07 -16.03
CA GLN A 200 15.61 -16.51 -17.38
C GLN A 200 15.20 -15.04 -17.32
N VAL A 201 14.27 -14.67 -16.43
CA VAL A 201 13.85 -13.27 -16.26
C VAL A 201 15.02 -12.41 -15.75
N PHE A 202 15.81 -12.88 -14.78
CA PHE A 202 16.97 -12.15 -14.28
C PHE A 202 18.08 -11.93 -15.32
N ARG A 203 18.08 -12.66 -16.42
CA ARG A 203 19.01 -12.49 -17.54
C ARG A 203 18.55 -11.46 -18.57
N LEU A 204 17.29 -11.04 -18.53
CA LEU A 204 16.80 -10.01 -19.44
C LEU A 204 17.49 -8.67 -19.14
N PRO A 205 17.93 -7.93 -20.18
CA PRO A 205 18.48 -6.59 -20.02
C PRO A 205 17.46 -5.68 -19.31
N GLY A 206 17.85 -5.01 -18.23
CA GLY A 206 16.96 -4.11 -17.46
C GLY A 206 16.10 -4.79 -16.39
N ALA A 207 16.03 -6.13 -16.35
CA ALA A 207 15.16 -6.81 -15.38
C ALA A 207 15.56 -6.56 -13.92
N ARG A 208 16.85 -6.60 -13.62
CA ARG A 208 17.37 -6.32 -12.25
C ARG A 208 17.08 -4.87 -11.85
N GLU A 209 17.24 -3.96 -12.78
CA GLU A 209 17.04 -2.53 -12.60
C GLU A 209 15.58 -2.22 -12.27
N VAL A 210 14.64 -2.78 -13.01
CA VAL A 210 13.21 -2.54 -12.76
C VAL A 210 12.77 -3.16 -11.44
N MET A 211 13.28 -4.33 -11.08
CA MET A 211 12.99 -4.99 -9.80
C MET A 211 13.48 -4.17 -8.62
N LEU A 212 14.74 -3.68 -8.67
CA LEU A 212 15.30 -2.84 -7.62
C LEU A 212 14.61 -1.47 -7.56
N CYS A 213 14.27 -0.90 -8.72
CA CYS A 213 13.49 0.34 -8.78
C CYS A 213 12.14 0.18 -8.05
N PHE A 214 11.43 -0.91 -8.35
CA PHE A 214 10.11 -1.18 -7.76
C PHE A 214 10.19 -1.56 -6.28
N PHE A 215 11.22 -2.32 -5.89
CA PHE A 215 11.56 -2.57 -4.49
C PHE A 215 11.74 -1.26 -3.71
N CYS A 216 12.58 -0.34 -4.22
CA CYS A 216 12.84 0.94 -3.57
C CYS A 216 11.60 1.81 -3.47
N TYR A 217 10.76 1.82 -4.51
CA TYR A 217 9.50 2.54 -4.50
C TYR A 217 8.58 2.04 -3.38
N CYS A 218 8.29 0.74 -3.36
CA CYS A 218 7.39 0.15 -2.37
C CYS A 218 7.94 0.25 -0.95
N ALA A 219 9.24 0.06 -0.79
CA ALA A 219 9.96 0.27 0.48
C ALA A 219 9.79 1.70 1.00
N LEU A 220 9.92 2.70 0.11
CA LEU A 220 9.78 4.11 0.45
C LEU A 220 8.33 4.46 0.81
N GLU A 221 7.37 4.06 -0.01
CA GLU A 221 5.94 4.33 0.19
C GLU A 221 5.48 3.75 1.54
N THR A 222 5.77 2.47 1.80
CA THR A 222 5.35 1.79 3.03
C THR A 222 6.06 2.34 4.26
N THR A 223 7.36 2.65 4.15
CA THR A 223 8.11 3.28 5.27
C THR A 223 7.56 4.67 5.58
N ALA A 224 7.25 5.47 4.55
CA ALA A 224 6.67 6.78 4.74
C ALA A 224 5.31 6.69 5.44
N GLY A 225 4.43 5.80 4.97
CA GLY A 225 3.11 5.60 5.57
C GLY A 225 3.17 5.13 7.03
N LEU A 226 4.07 4.20 7.35
CA LEU A 226 4.20 3.64 8.70
C LEU A 226 4.83 4.63 9.70
N TRP A 227 5.86 5.38 9.28
CA TRP A 227 6.71 6.12 10.20
C TRP A 227 6.49 7.64 10.23
N ALA A 228 5.67 8.21 9.31
CA ALA A 228 5.42 9.66 9.25
C ALA A 228 4.94 10.24 10.58
N SER A 229 3.95 9.61 11.22
CA SER A 229 3.40 10.08 12.51
C SER A 229 4.44 10.00 13.62
N SER A 230 5.21 8.90 13.70
CA SER A 230 6.29 8.73 14.67
C SER A 230 7.40 9.77 14.48
N TYR A 231 7.79 10.04 13.23
CA TYR A 231 8.77 11.09 12.91
C TYR A 231 8.28 12.47 13.37
N LEU A 232 7.04 12.83 13.08
CA LEU A 232 6.46 14.11 13.50
C LEU A 232 6.42 14.24 15.03
N THR A 233 6.05 13.18 15.72
CA THR A 233 5.95 13.20 17.19
C THR A 233 7.34 13.22 17.84
N LEU A 234 8.21 12.30 17.46
CA LEU A 234 9.49 12.08 18.15
C LEU A 234 10.59 13.07 17.74
N THR A 235 10.51 13.65 16.53
CA THR A 235 11.56 14.55 16.01
C THR A 235 11.11 16.00 15.93
N LYS A 236 9.83 16.25 15.59
CA LYS A 236 9.30 17.61 15.44
C LYS A 236 8.46 18.07 16.64
N GLY A 237 8.30 17.22 17.68
CA GLY A 237 7.55 17.55 18.89
C GLY A 237 6.04 17.75 18.71
N VAL A 238 5.46 17.23 17.61
CA VAL A 238 4.04 17.33 17.33
C VAL A 238 3.27 16.40 18.26
N ALA A 239 2.19 16.88 18.89
CA ALA A 239 1.33 16.04 19.71
C ALA A 239 0.79 14.83 18.91
N ALA A 240 0.73 13.65 19.54
CA ALA A 240 0.42 12.39 18.87
C ALA A 240 -0.91 12.41 18.08
N GLY A 241 -1.97 13.04 18.64
CA GLY A 241 -3.25 13.20 17.94
C GLY A 241 -3.15 14.06 16.68
N THR A 242 -2.39 15.16 16.73
CA THR A 242 -2.13 16.03 15.60
C THR A 242 -1.24 15.33 14.58
N ALA A 243 -0.20 14.62 15.01
CA ALA A 243 0.69 13.86 14.15
C ALA A 243 -0.05 12.73 13.42
N ALA A 244 -0.97 12.05 14.10
CA ALA A 244 -1.84 11.04 13.48
C ALA A 244 -2.71 11.66 12.37
N SER A 245 -3.35 12.81 12.62
CA SER A 245 -4.11 13.53 11.59
C SER A 245 -3.21 13.97 10.41
N PHE A 246 -2.00 14.45 10.71
CA PHE A 246 -1.06 14.92 9.69
C PHE A 246 -0.46 13.79 8.85
N ALA A 247 -0.38 12.57 9.37
CA ALA A 247 0.01 11.40 8.58
C ALA A 247 -0.94 11.18 7.38
N SER A 248 -2.21 11.61 7.46
CA SER A 248 -3.15 11.56 6.33
C SER A 248 -2.70 12.41 5.13
N LEU A 249 -1.88 13.45 5.35
CA LEU A 249 -1.40 14.33 4.27
C LEU A 249 -0.58 13.57 3.22
N PHE A 250 0.20 12.59 3.65
CA PHE A 250 0.90 11.68 2.73
C PHE A 250 -0.09 10.95 1.81
N TYR A 251 -1.16 10.39 2.38
CA TYR A 251 -2.18 9.66 1.62
C TYR A 251 -3.07 10.60 0.78
N ILE A 252 -3.31 11.83 1.22
CA ILE A 252 -3.95 12.87 0.42
C ILE A 252 -3.11 13.15 -0.84
N GLY A 253 -1.78 13.27 -0.67
CA GLY A 253 -0.85 13.43 -1.78
C GLY A 253 -0.93 12.29 -2.79
N ILE A 254 -0.90 11.03 -2.33
CA ILE A 254 -1.03 9.85 -3.19
C ILE A 254 -2.38 9.86 -3.93
N THR A 255 -3.49 10.08 -3.22
CA THR A 255 -4.84 10.01 -3.78
C THR A 255 -5.06 11.10 -4.82
N ALA A 256 -4.71 12.35 -4.49
CA ALA A 256 -4.79 13.48 -5.42
C ALA A 256 -3.88 13.29 -6.64
N GLY A 257 -2.66 12.79 -6.39
CA GLY A 257 -1.71 12.48 -7.45
C GLY A 257 -2.24 11.39 -8.39
N ARG A 258 -2.79 10.30 -7.88
CA ARG A 258 -3.40 9.22 -8.69
C ARG A 258 -4.59 9.72 -9.51
N ALA A 259 -5.42 10.60 -8.95
CA ALA A 259 -6.49 11.24 -9.69
C ALA A 259 -5.95 12.11 -10.85
N ALA A 260 -4.90 12.91 -10.59
CA ALA A 260 -4.26 13.75 -11.59
C ALA A 260 -3.54 12.93 -12.68
N CYS A 261 -2.92 11.80 -12.33
CA CYS A 261 -2.20 10.94 -13.28
C CYS A 261 -3.10 10.46 -14.42
N GLY A 262 -4.39 10.20 -14.17
CA GLY A 262 -5.35 9.83 -15.23
C GLY A 262 -5.45 10.84 -16.36
N PHE A 263 -5.16 12.12 -16.10
CA PHE A 263 -5.14 13.18 -17.11
C PHE A 263 -3.73 13.42 -17.66
N LEU A 264 -2.71 13.30 -16.82
CA LEU A 264 -1.31 13.55 -17.20
C LEU A 264 -0.78 12.50 -18.18
N THR A 265 -1.21 11.25 -18.06
CA THR A 265 -0.86 10.15 -18.97
C THR A 265 -1.35 10.37 -20.41
N LEU A 266 -2.26 11.32 -20.66
CA LEU A 266 -2.64 11.73 -22.02
C LEU A 266 -1.56 12.55 -22.73
N LYS A 267 -0.61 13.15 -21.98
CA LYS A 267 0.42 14.05 -22.50
C LYS A 267 1.85 13.54 -22.26
N PHE A 268 2.07 12.75 -21.25
CA PHE A 268 3.38 12.28 -20.82
C PHE A 268 3.46 10.76 -20.90
N ASN A 269 4.60 10.24 -21.36
CA ASN A 269 4.88 8.81 -21.37
C ASN A 269 5.29 8.31 -19.98
N ASP A 270 5.34 6.98 -19.80
CA ASP A 270 5.61 6.36 -18.48
C ASP A 270 6.96 6.80 -17.89
N THR A 271 8.01 6.86 -18.71
CA THR A 271 9.34 7.33 -18.28
C THR A 271 9.29 8.77 -17.76
N GLN A 272 8.56 9.65 -18.44
CA GLN A 272 8.38 11.04 -18.01
C GLN A 272 7.55 11.13 -16.71
N MET A 273 6.51 10.30 -16.60
CA MET A 273 5.68 10.21 -15.40
C MET A 273 6.50 9.76 -14.18
N ILE A 274 7.34 8.74 -14.34
CA ILE A 274 8.23 8.25 -13.28
C ILE A 274 9.22 9.35 -12.87
N ARG A 275 9.90 10.01 -13.81
CA ARG A 275 10.85 11.09 -13.53
C ARG A 275 10.17 12.28 -12.83
N MET A 276 8.98 12.66 -13.27
CA MET A 276 8.20 13.73 -12.63
C MET A 276 7.85 13.34 -11.19
N GLY A 277 7.39 12.12 -10.96
CA GLY A 277 7.13 11.59 -9.62
C GLY A 277 8.37 11.62 -8.73
N GLN A 278 9.52 11.17 -9.24
CA GLN A 278 10.80 11.19 -8.53
C GLN A 278 11.26 12.62 -8.18
N CYS A 279 11.08 13.59 -9.07
CA CYS A 279 11.41 15.00 -8.78
C CYS A 279 10.50 15.60 -7.70
N ILE A 280 9.19 15.35 -7.75
CA ILE A 280 8.25 15.81 -6.73
C ILE A 280 8.56 15.16 -5.38
N LEU A 281 8.87 13.86 -5.38
CA LEU A 281 9.25 13.11 -4.19
C LEU A 281 10.56 13.66 -3.59
N ALA A 282 11.55 13.98 -4.43
CA ALA A 282 12.78 14.62 -3.98
C ALA A 282 12.52 15.97 -3.30
N ALA A 283 11.67 16.81 -3.88
CA ALA A 283 11.27 18.07 -3.28
C ALA A 283 10.59 17.85 -1.92
N GLY A 284 9.72 16.84 -1.80
CA GLY A 284 9.07 16.47 -0.54
C GLY A 284 10.05 16.01 0.52
N VAL A 285 11.01 15.13 0.18
CA VAL A 285 12.05 14.65 1.11
C VAL A 285 12.97 15.82 1.53
N LEU A 286 13.35 16.69 0.62
CA LEU A 286 14.12 17.90 0.95
C LEU A 286 13.36 18.81 1.91
N ALA A 287 12.05 19.01 1.72
CA ALA A 287 11.23 19.79 2.64
C ALA A 287 11.18 19.15 4.06
N LEU A 288 11.22 17.83 4.17
CA LEU A 288 11.32 17.14 5.47
C LEU A 288 12.69 17.33 6.14
N LEU A 289 13.76 17.44 5.34
CA LEU A 289 15.14 17.61 5.83
C LEU A 289 15.42 19.04 6.31
N LEU A 290 14.82 20.04 5.69
CA LEU A 290 15.10 21.43 6.00
C LEU A 290 14.62 21.80 7.41
N PRO A 291 15.46 22.51 8.19
CA PRO A 291 15.00 23.11 9.44
C PRO A 291 14.00 24.22 9.11
N GLY A 292 12.89 24.26 9.83
CA GLY A 292 11.89 25.29 9.57
C GLY A 292 10.57 25.04 10.31
N PRO A 293 9.56 25.86 10.03
CA PRO A 293 8.27 25.74 10.66
C PRO A 293 7.61 24.42 10.30
N GLN A 294 6.71 23.94 11.16
CA GLN A 294 5.98 22.70 11.02
C GLN A 294 5.31 22.55 9.64
N ILE A 295 4.81 23.64 9.07
CA ILE A 295 4.18 23.65 7.74
C ILE A 295 5.09 23.10 6.64
N LEU A 296 6.41 23.27 6.76
CA LEU A 296 7.37 22.76 5.80
C LEU A 296 7.41 21.21 5.82
N ALA A 297 7.39 20.61 7.01
CA ALA A 297 7.32 19.15 7.14
C ALA A 297 5.98 18.60 6.64
N LEU A 298 4.88 19.33 6.88
CA LEU A 298 3.55 18.93 6.42
C LEU A 298 3.44 18.97 4.90
N SER A 299 3.89 20.06 4.27
CA SER A 299 3.95 20.14 2.80
C SER A 299 4.89 19.09 2.21
N GLY A 300 5.99 18.76 2.91
CA GLY A 300 6.89 17.68 2.55
C GLY A 300 6.16 16.33 2.46
N LEU A 301 5.32 15.98 3.44
CA LEU A 301 4.53 14.74 3.42
C LEU A 301 3.55 14.69 2.24
N VAL A 302 2.86 15.79 1.94
CA VAL A 302 1.98 15.88 0.76
C VAL A 302 2.77 15.65 -0.52
N LEU A 303 3.94 16.30 -0.67
CA LEU A 303 4.78 16.17 -1.85
C LEU A 303 5.37 14.75 -1.98
N VAL A 304 5.76 14.10 -0.87
CA VAL A 304 6.22 12.70 -0.89
C VAL A 304 5.10 11.81 -1.43
N GLY A 305 3.87 11.96 -0.93
CA GLY A 305 2.71 11.20 -1.41
C GLY A 305 2.38 11.49 -2.88
N LEU A 306 2.37 12.77 -3.26
CA LEU A 306 2.11 13.20 -4.64
C LEU A 306 3.15 12.64 -5.61
N GLY A 307 4.43 12.63 -5.20
CA GLY A 307 5.52 12.06 -6.00
C GLY A 307 5.45 10.55 -6.12
N CYS A 308 4.97 9.84 -5.11
CA CYS A 308 4.73 8.39 -5.18
C CYS A 308 3.64 8.01 -6.20
N ALA A 309 2.64 8.86 -6.40
CA ALA A 309 1.42 8.53 -7.15
C ALA A 309 1.64 8.01 -8.58
N PRO A 310 2.47 8.62 -9.45
CA PRO A 310 2.66 8.16 -10.82
C PRO A 310 3.60 6.96 -10.96
N ILE A 311 4.48 6.70 -9.97
CA ILE A 311 5.61 5.79 -10.13
C ILE A 311 5.15 4.34 -10.28
N TYR A 312 4.32 3.84 -9.37
CA TYR A 312 3.83 2.46 -9.39
C TYR A 312 3.11 2.10 -10.69
N PRO A 313 2.05 2.84 -11.10
CA PRO A 313 1.31 2.48 -12.31
C PRO A 313 2.16 2.58 -13.57
N SER A 314 3.06 3.57 -13.64
CA SER A 314 3.91 3.74 -14.81
C SER A 314 5.01 2.67 -14.92
N ILE A 315 5.57 2.17 -13.82
CA ILE A 315 6.51 1.04 -13.84
C ILE A 315 5.82 -0.21 -14.41
N ILE A 316 4.62 -0.53 -13.94
CA ILE A 316 3.89 -1.70 -14.41
C ILE A 316 3.47 -1.55 -15.88
N HIS A 317 2.94 -0.36 -16.25
CA HIS A 317 2.46 -0.10 -17.60
C HIS A 317 3.58 -0.11 -18.64
N SER A 318 4.78 0.36 -18.30
CA SER A 318 5.95 0.35 -19.20
C SER A 318 6.61 -1.02 -19.36
N THR A 319 6.24 -2.03 -18.58
CA THR A 319 6.88 -3.36 -18.62
C THR A 319 6.78 -4.05 -19.99
N PRO A 320 5.63 -4.05 -20.69
CA PRO A 320 5.56 -4.60 -22.06
C PRO A 320 6.43 -3.87 -23.09
N GLU A 321 6.61 -2.55 -22.94
CA GLU A 321 7.47 -1.74 -23.80
C GLU A 321 8.95 -2.12 -23.63
N HIS A 322 9.38 -2.36 -22.38
CA HIS A 322 10.77 -2.66 -22.08
C HIS A 322 11.18 -4.12 -22.34
N PHE A 323 10.26 -5.08 -22.17
CA PHE A 323 10.59 -6.52 -22.18
C PHE A 323 9.85 -7.34 -23.25
N GLY A 324 8.93 -6.72 -24.00
CA GLY A 324 8.04 -7.39 -24.93
C GLY A 324 6.75 -7.89 -24.26
N ALA A 325 5.64 -7.89 -25.01
CA ALA A 325 4.33 -8.29 -24.51
C ALA A 325 4.28 -9.77 -24.11
N ASP A 326 5.05 -10.63 -24.78
CA ASP A 326 5.19 -12.06 -24.55
C ASP A 326 5.82 -12.41 -23.20
N ARG A 327 6.68 -11.53 -22.66
CA ARG A 327 7.43 -11.73 -21.41
C ARG A 327 6.91 -10.87 -20.25
N SER A 328 6.09 -9.87 -20.56
CA SER A 328 5.67 -8.85 -19.60
C SER A 328 5.02 -9.43 -18.35
N GLN A 329 4.16 -10.45 -18.49
CA GLN A 329 3.49 -11.06 -17.36
C GLN A 329 4.45 -11.75 -16.38
N ALA A 330 5.46 -12.46 -16.89
CA ALA A 330 6.48 -13.09 -16.05
C ALA A 330 7.34 -12.05 -15.32
N VAL A 331 7.71 -10.95 -16.02
CA VAL A 331 8.47 -9.85 -15.42
C VAL A 331 7.64 -9.13 -14.36
N ILE A 332 6.37 -8.83 -14.61
CA ILE A 332 5.45 -8.21 -13.64
C ILE A 332 5.33 -9.08 -12.38
N GLY A 333 5.20 -10.40 -12.53
CA GLY A 333 5.12 -11.29 -11.37
C GLY A 333 6.34 -11.17 -10.45
N ILE A 334 7.55 -11.06 -11.02
CA ILE A 334 8.78 -10.91 -10.22
C ILE A 334 8.94 -9.48 -9.70
N GLN A 335 8.50 -8.47 -10.45
CA GLN A 335 8.41 -7.09 -9.94
C GLN A 335 7.54 -7.03 -8.68
N MET A 336 6.37 -7.68 -8.68
CA MET A 336 5.48 -7.74 -7.52
C MET A 336 6.15 -8.44 -6.34
N ALA A 337 6.84 -9.57 -6.56
CA ALA A 337 7.59 -10.25 -5.50
C ALA A 337 8.68 -9.34 -4.90
N SER A 338 9.37 -8.56 -5.73
CA SER A 338 10.36 -7.58 -5.30
C SER A 338 9.72 -6.44 -4.48
N ALA A 339 8.55 -5.95 -4.91
CA ALA A 339 7.77 -4.94 -4.19
C ALA A 339 7.36 -5.43 -2.79
N TYR A 340 6.82 -6.64 -2.71
CA TYR A 340 6.45 -7.24 -1.42
C TYR A 340 7.65 -7.44 -0.49
N LEU A 341 8.82 -7.77 -1.04
CA LEU A 341 10.05 -7.85 -0.25
C LEU A 341 10.45 -6.47 0.30
N GLY A 342 10.28 -5.40 -0.47
CA GLY A 342 10.49 -4.03 -0.02
C GLY A 342 9.57 -3.66 1.14
N ASN A 343 8.27 -3.97 1.00
CA ASN A 343 7.27 -3.73 2.06
C ASN A 343 7.54 -4.55 3.32
N LEU A 344 8.03 -5.78 3.17
CA LEU A 344 8.31 -6.69 4.28
C LEU A 344 9.55 -6.26 5.07
N ALA A 345 10.63 -5.87 4.39
CA ALA A 345 11.96 -5.72 5.00
C ALA A 345 12.28 -4.28 5.43
N MET A 346 11.89 -3.29 4.63
CA MET A 346 12.44 -1.94 4.78
C MET A 346 11.77 -1.10 5.89
N PRO A 347 10.46 -1.18 6.16
CA PRO A 347 9.86 -0.48 7.31
C PRO A 347 10.37 -1.00 8.66
N PRO A 348 10.51 -2.33 8.90
CA PRO A 348 11.15 -2.83 10.13
C PRO A 348 12.61 -2.41 10.26
N LEU A 349 13.37 -2.42 9.16
CA LEU A 349 14.77 -1.96 9.18
C LEU A 349 14.88 -0.50 9.62
N PHE A 350 14.01 0.38 9.09
CA PHE A 350 13.95 1.76 9.59
C PHE A 350 13.58 1.80 11.08
N GLY A 351 12.67 0.96 11.54
CA GLY A 351 12.31 0.87 12.95
C GLY A 351 13.49 0.55 13.85
N LEU A 352 14.38 -0.34 13.43
CA LEU A 352 15.63 -0.63 14.15
C LEU A 352 16.56 0.59 14.16
N LEU A 353 16.72 1.30 13.05
CA LEU A 353 17.50 2.53 12.99
C LEU A 353 16.91 3.63 13.89
N ALA A 354 15.60 3.81 13.86
CA ALA A 354 14.92 4.79 14.70
C ALA A 354 15.07 4.51 16.19
N ASN A 355 15.04 3.23 16.58
CA ASN A 355 15.17 2.82 17.98
C ASN A 355 16.62 2.89 18.50
N ASN A 356 17.60 2.45 17.71
CA ASN A 356 18.99 2.31 18.16
C ASN A 356 19.85 3.55 17.89
N ILE A 357 19.43 4.42 16.96
CA ILE A 357 20.17 5.63 16.59
C ILE A 357 19.26 6.85 16.82
N THR A 358 18.36 7.16 15.89
CA THR A 358 17.41 8.27 16.04
C THR A 358 16.30 8.23 14.98
N PRO A 359 15.03 8.59 15.35
CA PRO A 359 13.96 8.79 14.38
C PRO A 359 14.21 9.92 13.37
N ALA A 360 15.12 10.85 13.67
CA ALA A 360 15.52 11.93 12.76
C ALA A 360 16.16 11.44 11.44
N LEU A 361 16.57 10.17 11.38
CA LEU A 361 17.07 9.53 10.15
C LEU A 361 15.97 9.31 9.09
N PHE A 362 14.69 9.49 9.42
CA PHE A 362 13.57 9.23 8.51
C PHE A 362 13.73 9.87 7.12
N PRO A 363 13.95 11.18 6.97
CA PRO A 363 14.11 11.78 5.64
C PRO A 363 15.36 11.28 4.91
N PHE A 364 16.46 11.01 5.62
CA PHE A 364 17.69 10.46 5.03
C PHE A 364 17.48 9.04 4.50
N TYR A 365 16.70 8.23 5.21
CA TYR A 365 16.34 6.88 4.79
C TYR A 365 15.49 6.90 3.51
N LEU A 366 14.49 7.79 3.45
CA LEU A 366 13.69 8.00 2.24
C LEU A 366 14.56 8.51 1.08
N LEU A 367 15.50 9.42 1.35
CA LEU A 367 16.43 9.93 0.35
C LEU A 367 17.32 8.83 -0.23
N ALA A 368 17.86 7.94 0.61
CA ALA A 368 18.68 6.83 0.15
C ALA A 368 17.91 5.88 -0.78
N LEU A 369 16.67 5.54 -0.42
CA LEU A 369 15.79 4.73 -1.27
C LEU A 369 15.44 5.45 -2.58
N LEU A 370 15.18 6.76 -2.52
CA LEU A 370 14.90 7.57 -3.70
C LEU A 370 16.11 7.62 -4.66
N VAL A 371 17.30 7.89 -4.14
CA VAL A 371 18.53 7.96 -4.95
C VAL A 371 18.79 6.62 -5.65
N LEU A 372 18.64 5.51 -4.93
CA LEU A 372 18.77 4.18 -5.53
C LEU A 372 17.69 3.92 -6.57
N MET A 373 16.44 4.31 -6.31
CA MET A 373 15.32 4.18 -7.27
C MET A 373 15.58 4.97 -8.55
N VAL A 374 16.03 6.24 -8.44
CA VAL A 374 16.36 7.09 -9.59
C VAL A 374 17.49 6.46 -10.40
N PHE A 375 18.56 6.02 -9.74
CA PHE A 375 19.70 5.38 -10.39
C PHE A 375 19.28 4.11 -11.15
N MET A 376 18.47 3.26 -10.53
CA MET A 376 17.98 2.02 -11.15
C MET A 376 17.05 2.30 -12.33
N HIS A 377 16.16 3.30 -12.21
CA HIS A 377 15.28 3.69 -13.30
C HIS A 377 16.06 4.23 -14.50
N GLU A 378 17.05 5.09 -14.31
CA GLU A 378 17.86 5.61 -15.41
C GLU A 378 18.72 4.52 -16.06
N GLN A 379 19.20 3.54 -15.30
CA GLN A 379 19.90 2.37 -15.84
C GLN A 379 18.96 1.47 -16.65
N LEU A 380 17.72 1.26 -16.18
CA LEU A 380 16.68 0.55 -16.93
C LEU A 380 16.48 1.20 -18.30
N VAL A 381 16.17 2.50 -18.33
CA VAL A 381 15.92 3.25 -19.57
C VAL A 381 17.11 3.14 -20.52
N ARG A 382 18.36 3.30 -20.03
CA ARG A 382 19.56 3.18 -20.86
C ARG A 382 19.76 1.79 -21.46
N LYS A 383 19.40 0.73 -20.74
CA LYS A 383 19.57 -0.65 -21.21
C LYS A 383 18.50 -1.06 -22.22
N THR A 384 17.27 -0.61 -22.02
CA THR A 384 16.13 -0.95 -22.88
C THR A 384 16.04 -0.07 -24.14
N SER A 385 16.57 1.17 -24.12
CA SER A 385 16.65 2.03 -25.31
C SER A 385 17.73 1.58 -26.31
N ARG A 386 18.57 0.62 -25.97
CA ARG A 386 19.65 0.09 -26.82
C ARG A 386 19.30 -1.25 -27.48
N CYS A 387 18.17 -1.82 -27.13
CA CYS A 387 17.59 -3.02 -27.72
C CYS A 387 16.46 -2.67 -28.69
#